data_5fbb6ea38654c62e488469589e542dd4
#
_entry.id   5fbb6ea38654c62e488469589e542dd4
#
_cell.length_a   1.000
_cell.length_b   1.000
_cell.length_c   1.000
_cell.angle_alpha   90.00
_cell.angle_beta   90.00
_cell.angle_gamma   90.00
#
_symmetry.space_group_name_H-M   'P 1'
#
loop_
_entity.id
_entity.type
_entity.pdbx_description
1 polymer ?
#
loop_
_entity_poly.entity_id
_entity_poly.type
_entity_poly.pdbx_seq_one_letter_code
_entity_poly.pdbx_strand_id
1 'polypeptide(L)'
;MNVKNISLDEFLKYKTMYYDKINLSFIQEAWNILESKIKLPFVIHIIGTNGKGSTGRFLAHYLNKKHYKTLHYSSPHILKFNERIWINGADVSDEELENAHKFLQNLYETWLLEKLTYFEYTTLLAFYLCNNFDYLVLEAGLGGEFDATNVVQNNISLVTTIAYDHIAFLGDSIEKIATTKMRSVDNKMIIGFQVFDEVLKTAYKVKEQIKKEKNKDIEILELKDFSKYELNSKFAKYLKRNLYLAIACLEELKIPIDVKLFDDTRLFGRCQRILPNVTIDVGHNSLAACVLFEEFKDKKINLIYNSYMDKDYKEILSILKPIVKTISIIPLDDKRAVQKDELIKVINELNLKQNPKIELKNDEEYLVFGSFLVVEKFLKTFYDKNS
;
A
#
# COMPACT_ATOMS: atom_id res chain seq x y z
N MET A 1 -5.45 15.45 28.30
CA MET A 1 -4.14 15.99 27.83
C MET A 1 -4.44 17.09 26.84
N ASN A 2 -3.71 18.20 26.82
CA ASN A 2 -3.99 19.22 25.81
C ASN A 2 -3.35 18.75 24.49
N VAL A 3 -4.15 18.21 23.58
CA VAL A 3 -3.69 17.72 22.28
C VAL A 3 -3.51 18.84 21.24
N LYS A 4 -3.82 20.09 21.61
CA LYS A 4 -3.56 21.28 20.79
C LYS A 4 -2.19 21.86 21.12
N ASN A 5 -1.56 22.49 20.14
CA ASN A 5 -0.26 23.17 20.24
C ASN A 5 0.95 22.26 20.53
N ILE A 6 0.87 21.00 20.15
CA ILE A 6 2.00 20.07 20.10
C ILE A 6 2.38 19.80 18.63
N SER A 7 3.60 19.34 18.39
CA SER A 7 4.06 18.99 17.03
C SER A 7 3.29 17.80 16.46
N LEU A 8 3.30 17.66 15.13
CA LEU A 8 2.68 16.50 14.47
C LEU A 8 3.26 15.18 15.00
N ASP A 9 4.58 15.08 15.16
CA ASP A 9 5.25 13.87 15.64
C ASP A 9 4.79 13.49 17.06
N GLU A 10 4.70 14.46 17.96
CA GLU A 10 4.15 14.24 19.31
C GLU A 10 2.69 13.84 19.26
N PHE A 11 1.87 14.53 18.45
CA PHE A 11 0.44 14.25 18.32
C PHE A 11 0.19 12.83 17.84
N LEU A 12 0.91 12.38 16.81
CA LEU A 12 0.73 11.04 16.23
C LEU A 12 1.14 9.91 17.20
N LYS A 13 2.08 10.14 18.13
CA LYS A 13 2.44 9.14 19.16
C LYS A 13 1.31 8.82 20.13
N TYR A 14 0.37 9.74 20.33
CA TYR A 14 -0.79 9.51 21.19
C TYR A 14 -1.97 8.89 20.46
N LYS A 15 -1.90 8.71 19.14
CA LYS A 15 -2.99 8.18 18.35
C LYS A 15 -3.06 6.66 18.35
N THR A 16 -4.28 6.14 18.45
CA THR A 16 -4.54 4.71 18.30
C THR A 16 -4.18 4.27 16.89
N MET A 17 -3.22 3.34 16.81
CA MET A 17 -2.73 2.80 15.53
C MET A 17 -3.67 1.76 14.92
N TYR A 18 -4.41 1.04 15.75
CA TYR A 18 -5.25 -0.09 15.33
C TYR A 18 -6.64 0.03 15.95
N TYR A 19 -7.64 -0.34 15.17
CA TYR A 19 -9.02 -0.38 15.64
C TYR A 19 -9.29 -1.67 16.39
N ASP A 20 -9.93 -1.57 17.54
CA ASP A 20 -10.67 -2.71 18.13
C ASP A 20 -11.99 -2.91 17.37
N LYS A 21 -12.59 -1.81 16.92
CA LYS A 21 -13.81 -1.79 16.11
C LYS A 21 -13.79 -0.55 15.19
N ILE A 22 -14.03 -0.75 13.90
CA ILE A 22 -14.12 0.33 12.93
C ILE A 22 -15.34 1.20 13.22
N ASN A 23 -15.13 2.50 13.37
CA ASN A 23 -16.19 3.49 13.54
C ASN A 23 -15.85 4.74 12.70
N LEU A 24 -16.53 4.91 11.59
CA LEU A 24 -16.30 6.02 10.65
C LEU A 24 -17.00 7.34 11.04
N SER A 25 -17.77 7.39 12.13
CA SER A 25 -18.54 8.59 12.47
C SER A 25 -17.65 9.81 12.71
N PHE A 26 -16.49 9.62 13.34
CA PHE A 26 -15.57 10.71 13.66
C PHE A 26 -14.85 11.27 12.44
N ILE A 27 -14.38 10.39 11.54
CA ILE A 27 -13.76 10.84 10.28
C ILE A 27 -14.79 11.51 9.38
N GLN A 28 -16.03 11.01 9.33
CA GLN A 28 -17.12 11.63 8.58
C GLN A 28 -17.46 13.02 9.10
N GLU A 29 -17.52 13.19 10.43
CA GLU A 29 -17.74 14.50 11.03
C GLU A 29 -16.59 15.47 10.73
N ALA A 30 -15.36 15.02 10.89
CA ALA A 30 -14.18 15.81 10.56
C ALA A 30 -14.14 16.18 9.07
N TRP A 31 -14.50 15.26 8.17
CA TRP A 31 -14.61 15.52 6.75
C TRP A 31 -15.65 16.58 6.43
N ASN A 32 -16.85 16.48 6.98
CA ASN A 32 -17.93 17.46 6.75
C ASN A 32 -17.51 18.91 7.14
N ILE A 33 -16.62 19.03 8.13
CA ILE A 33 -16.04 20.34 8.51
C ILE A 33 -14.98 20.79 7.50
N LEU A 34 -14.06 19.88 7.12
CA LEU A 34 -12.94 20.19 6.23
C LEU A 34 -13.38 20.45 4.79
N GLU A 35 -14.37 19.71 4.29
CA GLU A 35 -14.86 19.81 2.90
C GLU A 35 -15.21 21.22 2.49
N SER A 36 -15.79 22.02 3.42
CA SER A 36 -16.15 23.43 3.18
C SER A 36 -14.92 24.36 3.04
N LYS A 37 -13.72 23.91 3.38
CA LYS A 37 -12.48 24.70 3.44
C LYS A 37 -11.50 24.41 2.33
N ILE A 38 -11.72 23.33 1.56
CA ILE A 38 -10.82 22.89 0.50
C ILE A 38 -11.61 22.59 -0.77
N LYS A 39 -10.90 22.60 -1.90
CA LYS A 39 -11.40 22.10 -3.17
C LYS A 39 -10.70 20.79 -3.50
N LEU A 40 -11.44 19.67 -3.40
CA LEU A 40 -10.92 18.38 -3.80
C LEU A 40 -10.59 18.35 -5.30
N PRO A 41 -9.48 17.72 -5.68
CA PRO A 41 -9.15 17.42 -7.07
C PRO A 41 -9.97 16.24 -7.63
N PHE A 42 -9.64 15.82 -8.86
CA PHE A 42 -10.11 14.53 -9.38
C PHE A 42 -9.53 13.39 -8.54
N VAL A 43 -10.40 12.59 -7.91
CA VAL A 43 -10.01 11.53 -6.97
C VAL A 43 -9.92 10.18 -7.69
N ILE A 44 -8.74 9.57 -7.67
CA ILE A 44 -8.49 8.20 -8.14
C ILE A 44 -8.22 7.34 -6.92
N HIS A 45 -9.21 6.53 -6.54
CA HIS A 45 -9.15 5.67 -5.35
C HIS A 45 -8.58 4.30 -5.69
N ILE A 46 -7.61 3.81 -4.94
CA ILE A 46 -6.95 2.53 -5.20
C ILE A 46 -7.28 1.55 -4.09
N ILE A 47 -7.98 0.48 -4.46
CA ILE A 47 -8.39 -0.62 -3.59
C ILE A 47 -7.77 -1.93 -4.05
N GLY A 48 -7.70 -2.91 -3.17
CA GLY A 48 -7.13 -4.22 -3.46
C GLY A 48 -6.32 -4.76 -2.27
N THR A 49 -5.70 -5.91 -2.44
CA THR A 49 -4.83 -6.49 -1.42
C THR A 49 -3.38 -6.12 -1.71
N ASN A 50 -2.84 -6.54 -2.84
CA ASN A 50 -1.46 -6.28 -3.25
C ASN A 50 -1.41 -5.33 -4.44
N GLY A 51 -0.39 -4.45 -4.47
CA GLY A 51 -0.12 -3.60 -5.63
C GLY A 51 -0.68 -2.18 -5.55
N LYS A 52 -1.46 -1.82 -4.53
CA LYS A 52 -2.04 -0.47 -4.38
C LYS A 52 -0.99 0.64 -4.48
N GLY A 53 0.00 0.64 -3.57
CA GLY A 53 1.03 1.68 -3.53
C GLY A 53 1.88 1.77 -4.79
N SER A 54 2.23 0.63 -5.44
CA SER A 54 2.96 0.65 -6.71
C SER A 54 2.12 1.16 -7.88
N THR A 55 0.85 0.77 -7.99
CA THR A 55 -0.08 1.31 -9.00
C THR A 55 -0.25 2.82 -8.82
N GLY A 56 -0.47 3.26 -7.57
CA GLY A 56 -0.61 4.68 -7.24
C GLY A 56 0.65 5.48 -7.56
N ARG A 57 1.83 4.95 -7.23
CA ARG A 57 3.10 5.65 -7.51
C ARG A 57 3.38 5.74 -9.02
N PHE A 58 3.12 4.69 -9.79
CA PHE A 58 3.23 4.77 -11.25
C PHE A 58 2.32 5.85 -11.83
N LEU A 59 1.06 5.85 -11.41
CA LEU A 59 0.06 6.81 -11.89
C LEU A 59 0.44 8.25 -11.51
N ALA A 60 0.74 8.50 -10.23
CA ALA A 60 1.10 9.82 -9.74
C ALA A 60 2.39 10.36 -10.38
N HIS A 61 3.40 9.49 -10.52
CA HIS A 61 4.63 9.84 -11.21
C HIS A 61 4.39 10.28 -12.66
N TYR A 62 3.57 9.51 -13.40
CA TYR A 62 3.24 9.83 -14.78
C TYR A 62 2.46 11.15 -14.90
N LEU A 63 1.44 11.34 -14.07
CA LEU A 63 0.66 12.59 -14.03
C LEU A 63 1.57 13.80 -13.76
N ASN A 64 2.49 13.67 -12.80
CA ASN A 64 3.47 14.71 -12.51
C ASN A 64 4.40 14.99 -13.72
N LYS A 65 4.89 13.94 -14.42
CA LYS A 65 5.69 14.10 -15.65
C LYS A 65 4.91 14.80 -16.78
N LYS A 66 3.60 14.73 -16.77
CA LYS A 66 2.70 15.48 -17.65
C LYS A 66 2.31 16.84 -17.09
N HIS A 67 2.99 17.31 -16.03
CA HIS A 67 2.81 18.62 -15.39
C HIS A 67 1.46 18.83 -14.68
N TYR A 68 0.75 17.75 -14.35
CA TYR A 68 -0.41 17.84 -13.46
C TYR A 68 0.04 17.93 -12.00
N LYS A 69 -0.58 18.83 -11.24
CA LYS A 69 -0.40 18.88 -9.78
C LYS A 69 -1.03 17.66 -9.16
N THR A 70 -0.21 16.78 -8.62
CA THR A 70 -0.64 15.45 -8.17
C THR A 70 -0.16 15.17 -6.75
N LEU A 71 -1.08 14.74 -5.90
CA LEU A 71 -0.80 14.16 -4.60
C LEU A 71 -1.08 12.66 -4.63
N HIS A 72 -0.16 11.85 -4.14
CA HIS A 72 -0.35 10.43 -3.88
C HIS A 72 -0.28 10.15 -2.38
N TYR A 73 -1.40 9.72 -1.82
CA TYR A 73 -1.49 9.23 -0.44
C TYR A 73 -1.37 7.71 -0.42
N SER A 74 -0.41 7.17 0.33
CA SER A 74 -0.13 5.73 0.43
C SER A 74 0.21 5.31 1.86
N SER A 75 0.07 4.02 2.16
CA SER A 75 0.35 3.49 3.51
C SER A 75 0.72 2.01 3.50
N PRO A 76 1.51 1.56 4.51
CA PRO A 76 2.28 2.35 5.45
C PRO A 76 3.57 2.92 4.84
N HIS A 77 4.34 3.72 5.59
CA HIS A 77 5.69 4.14 5.25
C HIS A 77 6.74 3.10 5.67
N ILE A 78 7.95 3.21 5.15
CA ILE A 78 9.09 2.35 5.51
C ILE A 78 9.99 3.04 6.53
N LEU A 79 10.53 4.23 6.24
CA LEU A 79 11.48 4.93 7.08
C LEU A 79 10.89 6.19 7.73
N LYS A 80 10.18 7.01 6.95
CA LYS A 80 9.68 8.32 7.39
C LYS A 80 8.20 8.46 7.09
N PHE A 81 7.49 9.13 7.99
CA PHE A 81 6.08 9.43 7.82
C PHE A 81 5.77 10.14 6.49
N ASN A 82 6.66 11.04 6.05
CA ASN A 82 6.55 11.81 4.81
C ASN A 82 6.29 10.97 3.57
N GLU A 83 6.81 9.72 3.50
CA GLU A 83 6.59 8.76 2.40
C GLU A 83 5.12 8.50 2.11
N ARG A 84 4.23 8.71 3.12
CA ARG A 84 2.78 8.53 2.97
C ARG A 84 2.12 9.55 2.07
N ILE A 85 2.72 10.74 1.94
CA ILE A 85 2.18 11.85 1.16
C ILE A 85 3.26 12.32 0.18
N TRP A 86 3.10 11.91 -1.05
CA TRP A 86 4.00 12.29 -2.15
C TRP A 86 3.35 13.40 -2.98
N ILE A 87 4.07 14.50 -3.20
CA ILE A 87 3.58 15.71 -3.85
C ILE A 87 4.52 16.08 -4.99
N ASN A 88 4.01 16.14 -6.22
CA ASN A 88 4.71 16.68 -7.38
C ASN A 88 6.17 16.23 -7.57
N GLY A 89 6.48 14.97 -7.28
CA GLY A 89 7.82 14.40 -7.52
C GLY A 89 8.62 14.07 -6.27
N ALA A 90 8.21 14.51 -5.08
CA ALA A 90 8.91 14.30 -3.81
C ALA A 90 7.95 13.93 -2.67
N ASP A 91 8.47 13.35 -1.62
CA ASP A 91 7.74 13.22 -0.36
C ASP A 91 7.53 14.59 0.25
N VAL A 92 6.36 14.81 0.89
CA VAL A 92 6.02 16.07 1.53
C VAL A 92 7.06 16.47 2.56
N SER A 93 7.38 17.76 2.67
CA SER A 93 8.33 18.28 3.66
C SER A 93 7.74 18.26 5.07
N ASP A 94 8.63 18.26 6.09
CA ASP A 94 8.22 18.37 7.49
C ASP A 94 7.50 19.70 7.75
N GLU A 95 7.89 20.77 7.07
CA GLU A 95 7.27 22.10 7.19
C GLU A 95 5.83 22.07 6.63
N GLU A 96 5.59 21.48 5.47
CA GLU A 96 4.24 21.35 4.90
C GLU A 96 3.33 20.50 5.80
N LEU A 97 3.85 19.40 6.33
CA LEU A 97 3.13 18.54 7.28
C LEU A 97 2.76 19.30 8.56
N GLU A 98 3.71 20.04 9.13
CA GLU A 98 3.46 20.79 10.36
C GLU A 98 2.47 21.95 10.13
N ASN A 99 2.53 22.61 8.97
CA ASN A 99 1.55 23.65 8.61
C ASN A 99 0.14 23.06 8.43
N ALA A 100 0.03 21.91 7.77
CA ALA A 100 -1.24 21.18 7.64
C ALA A 100 -1.77 20.75 9.02
N HIS A 101 -0.91 20.24 9.86
CA HIS A 101 -1.25 19.87 11.23
C HIS A 101 -1.79 21.06 12.06
N LYS A 102 -1.11 22.18 12.05
CA LYS A 102 -1.57 23.42 12.72
C LYS A 102 -2.92 23.88 12.22
N PHE A 103 -3.15 23.80 10.89
CA PHE A 103 -4.45 24.13 10.32
C PHE A 103 -5.55 23.22 10.87
N LEU A 104 -5.35 21.88 10.86
CA LEU A 104 -6.33 20.93 11.37
C LEU A 104 -6.55 21.07 12.88
N GLN A 105 -5.50 21.35 13.66
CA GLN A 105 -5.63 21.61 15.10
C GLN A 105 -6.48 22.87 15.40
N ASN A 106 -6.41 23.88 14.56
CA ASN A 106 -7.23 25.10 14.69
C ASN A 106 -8.66 24.89 14.18
N LEU A 107 -8.83 24.02 13.18
CA LEU A 107 -10.13 23.74 12.58
C LEU A 107 -11.03 22.88 13.47
N TYR A 108 -10.46 21.89 14.14
CA TYR A 108 -11.22 20.90 14.91
C TYR A 108 -11.25 21.20 16.41
N GLU A 109 -12.38 20.90 17.03
CA GLU A 109 -12.51 20.90 18.48
C GLU A 109 -11.64 19.78 19.10
N THR A 110 -11.17 20.01 20.33
CA THR A 110 -10.26 19.10 21.05
C THR A 110 -10.80 17.67 21.12
N TRP A 111 -12.09 17.51 21.44
CA TRP A 111 -12.70 16.20 21.57
C TRP A 111 -12.67 15.40 20.25
N LEU A 112 -12.86 16.07 19.09
CA LEU A 112 -12.81 15.40 17.80
C LEU A 112 -11.38 14.99 17.44
N LEU A 113 -10.41 15.87 17.72
CA LEU A 113 -9.00 15.55 17.59
C LEU A 113 -8.62 14.31 18.41
N GLU A 114 -9.12 14.16 19.65
CA GLU A 114 -8.84 13.00 20.50
C GLU A 114 -9.46 11.70 19.97
N LYS A 115 -10.64 11.77 19.36
CA LYS A 115 -11.36 10.60 18.83
C LYS A 115 -10.82 10.06 17.52
N LEU A 116 -10.27 10.93 16.66
CA LEU A 116 -9.65 10.49 15.40
C LEU A 116 -8.48 9.56 15.66
N THR A 117 -8.46 8.44 14.96
CA THR A 117 -7.34 7.49 14.97
C THR A 117 -6.15 8.02 14.18
N TYR A 118 -5.02 7.33 14.27
CA TYR A 118 -3.82 7.64 13.50
C TYR A 118 -4.12 7.72 11.99
N PHE A 119 -4.76 6.70 11.44
CA PHE A 119 -5.02 6.62 10.00
C PHE A 119 -6.04 7.68 9.54
N GLU A 120 -7.10 7.90 10.29
CA GLU A 120 -8.09 8.94 10.00
C GLU A 120 -7.45 10.33 9.97
N TYR A 121 -6.64 10.65 10.99
CA TYR A 121 -5.99 11.95 11.05
C TYR A 121 -5.00 12.16 9.90
N THR A 122 -4.20 11.14 9.57
CA THR A 122 -3.25 11.23 8.45
C THR A 122 -3.95 11.31 7.09
N THR A 123 -5.13 10.73 6.95
CA THR A 123 -5.98 10.89 5.76
C THR A 123 -6.48 12.33 5.62
N LEU A 124 -6.90 12.98 6.72
CA LEU A 124 -7.31 14.38 6.70
C LEU A 124 -6.15 15.34 6.37
N LEU A 125 -4.90 15.03 6.81
CA LEU A 125 -3.71 15.76 6.37
C LEU A 125 -3.54 15.71 4.85
N ALA A 126 -3.70 14.52 4.25
CA ALA A 126 -3.60 14.35 2.80
C ALA A 126 -4.71 15.14 2.06
N PHE A 127 -5.94 15.13 2.58
CA PHE A 127 -7.04 15.90 2.00
C PHE A 127 -6.79 17.42 2.06
N TYR A 128 -6.27 17.93 3.17
CA TYR A 128 -5.90 19.34 3.25
C TYR A 128 -4.78 19.70 2.27
N LEU A 129 -3.75 18.87 2.20
CA LEU A 129 -2.58 19.11 1.35
C LEU A 129 -2.89 19.01 -0.15
N CYS A 130 -3.93 18.29 -0.56
CA CYS A 130 -4.32 18.20 -1.98
C CYS A 130 -5.19 19.36 -2.48
N ASN A 131 -5.42 20.38 -1.65
CA ASN A 131 -6.24 21.53 -2.01
C ASN A 131 -5.73 22.23 -3.27
N ASN A 132 -6.62 22.43 -4.25
CA ASN A 132 -6.29 23.02 -5.55
C ASN A 132 -5.28 22.22 -6.40
N PHE A 133 -5.21 20.91 -6.22
CA PHE A 133 -4.49 20.03 -7.12
C PHE A 133 -5.36 19.57 -8.28
N ASP A 134 -4.75 18.94 -9.30
CA ASP A 134 -5.50 18.35 -10.42
C ASP A 134 -5.96 16.94 -10.09
N TYR A 135 -5.08 16.15 -9.44
CA TYR A 135 -5.34 14.75 -9.10
C TYR A 135 -4.95 14.41 -7.66
N LEU A 136 -5.82 13.65 -7.00
CA LEU A 136 -5.54 12.92 -5.77
C LEU A 136 -5.55 11.42 -6.07
N VAL A 137 -4.38 10.78 -5.99
CA VAL A 137 -4.23 9.33 -6.07
C VAL A 137 -4.26 8.80 -4.64
N LEU A 138 -5.36 8.15 -4.26
CA LEU A 138 -5.73 7.86 -2.88
C LEU A 138 -5.72 6.35 -2.62
N GLU A 139 -4.74 5.83 -1.88
CA GLU A 139 -4.67 4.43 -1.49
C GLU A 139 -5.53 4.13 -0.27
N ALA A 140 -6.47 3.17 -0.37
CA ALA A 140 -7.20 2.66 0.79
C ALA A 140 -6.25 1.93 1.76
N GLY A 141 -6.40 2.21 3.06
CA GLY A 141 -5.61 1.55 4.09
C GLY A 141 -6.04 0.10 4.29
N LEU A 142 -7.28 -0.12 4.71
CA LEU A 142 -7.86 -1.44 4.98
C LEU A 142 -9.28 -1.57 4.41
N GLY A 143 -9.46 -2.53 3.50
CA GLY A 143 -10.78 -2.76 2.91
C GLY A 143 -11.11 -1.75 1.83
N GLY A 144 -12.16 -0.97 2.01
CA GLY A 144 -12.66 0.05 1.09
C GLY A 144 -13.92 0.69 1.68
N GLU A 145 -15.04 -0.02 1.78
CA GLU A 145 -16.33 0.51 2.27
C GLU A 145 -16.21 1.20 3.65
N PHE A 146 -15.45 0.61 4.54
CA PHE A 146 -15.25 1.10 5.91
C PHE A 146 -13.87 1.69 6.14
N ASP A 147 -13.23 2.17 5.07
CA ASP A 147 -11.92 2.84 5.14
C ASP A 147 -12.06 4.36 5.29
N ALA A 148 -11.16 4.98 6.02
CA ALA A 148 -11.15 6.43 6.20
C ALA A 148 -11.06 7.20 4.87
N THR A 149 -10.44 6.61 3.85
CA THR A 149 -10.35 7.22 2.52
C THR A 149 -11.66 7.25 1.76
N ASN A 150 -12.67 6.49 2.21
CA ASN A 150 -14.00 6.41 1.58
C ASN A 150 -14.97 7.50 2.02
N VAL A 151 -14.54 8.48 2.83
CA VAL A 151 -15.39 9.62 3.20
C VAL A 151 -15.53 10.65 2.07
N VAL A 152 -14.69 10.57 1.05
CA VAL A 152 -14.73 11.40 -0.15
C VAL A 152 -15.24 10.60 -1.34
N GLN A 153 -16.00 11.27 -2.23
CA GLN A 153 -16.42 10.66 -3.48
C GLN A 153 -15.22 10.47 -4.41
N ASN A 154 -15.15 9.29 -5.04
CA ASN A 154 -14.12 8.99 -6.02
C ASN A 154 -14.67 9.03 -7.47
N ASN A 155 -13.83 9.52 -8.38
CA ASN A 155 -14.18 9.60 -9.80
C ASN A 155 -13.88 8.27 -10.51
N ILE A 156 -12.75 7.65 -10.17
CA ILE A 156 -12.34 6.34 -10.68
C ILE A 156 -11.76 5.53 -9.51
N SER A 157 -12.13 4.26 -9.42
CA SER A 157 -11.50 3.30 -8.50
C SER A 157 -10.66 2.30 -9.28
N LEU A 158 -9.41 2.09 -8.87
CA LEU A 158 -8.53 1.07 -9.41
C LEU A 158 -8.52 -0.15 -8.49
N VAL A 159 -8.93 -1.29 -9.03
CA VAL A 159 -8.96 -2.57 -8.29
C VAL A 159 -7.69 -3.34 -8.61
N THR A 160 -6.72 -3.30 -7.71
CA THR A 160 -5.49 -4.09 -7.81
C THR A 160 -5.78 -5.56 -7.44
N THR A 161 -4.78 -6.44 -7.49
CA THR A 161 -4.98 -7.86 -7.19
C THR A 161 -5.57 -8.06 -5.78
N ILE A 162 -6.72 -8.75 -5.72
CA ILE A 162 -7.38 -9.15 -4.48
C ILE A 162 -6.94 -10.58 -4.11
N ALA A 163 -6.61 -10.78 -2.84
CA ALA A 163 -6.19 -12.05 -2.26
C ALA A 163 -6.60 -12.14 -0.79
N TYR A 164 -6.37 -13.28 -0.16
CA TYR A 164 -6.56 -13.46 1.27
C TYR A 164 -5.57 -12.59 2.05
N ASP A 165 -6.11 -11.66 2.82
CA ASP A 165 -5.40 -10.84 3.79
C ASP A 165 -6.41 -10.21 4.75
N HIS A 166 -6.00 -9.91 5.98
CA HIS A 166 -6.85 -9.28 7.00
C HIS A 166 -8.21 -9.99 7.19
N ILE A 167 -8.24 -11.32 7.14
CA ILE A 167 -9.48 -12.12 7.20
C ILE A 167 -10.33 -11.86 8.44
N ALA A 168 -9.71 -11.50 9.56
CA ALA A 168 -10.42 -11.13 10.78
C ALA A 168 -11.33 -9.89 10.61
N PHE A 169 -11.02 -8.99 9.67
CA PHE A 169 -11.77 -7.75 9.41
C PHE A 169 -12.60 -7.82 8.13
N LEU A 170 -12.06 -8.44 7.08
CA LEU A 170 -12.66 -8.40 5.73
C LEU A 170 -13.46 -9.66 5.41
N GLY A 171 -13.35 -10.70 6.23
CA GLY A 171 -14.01 -11.99 6.02
C GLY A 171 -13.07 -13.05 5.44
N ASP A 172 -13.56 -14.28 5.43
CA ASP A 172 -12.82 -15.52 5.21
C ASP A 172 -12.93 -16.06 3.77
N SER A 173 -13.50 -15.27 2.84
CA SER A 173 -13.62 -15.64 1.45
C SER A 173 -13.23 -14.49 0.50
N ILE A 174 -12.77 -14.82 -0.70
CA ILE A 174 -12.44 -13.84 -1.75
C ILE A 174 -13.66 -12.96 -2.07
N GLU A 175 -14.87 -13.53 -2.08
CA GLU A 175 -16.10 -12.77 -2.33
C GLU A 175 -16.33 -11.71 -1.23
N LYS A 176 -16.19 -12.04 0.06
CA LYS A 176 -16.36 -11.08 1.16
C LYS A 176 -15.31 -9.97 1.10
N ILE A 177 -14.04 -10.34 0.90
CA ILE A 177 -12.92 -9.40 0.79
C ILE A 177 -13.14 -8.45 -0.41
N ALA A 178 -13.49 -8.98 -1.57
CA ALA A 178 -13.76 -8.20 -2.77
C ALA A 178 -14.98 -7.29 -2.60
N THR A 179 -16.06 -7.79 -2.00
CA THR A 179 -17.27 -7.00 -1.73
C THR A 179 -16.95 -5.78 -0.87
N THR A 180 -16.30 -5.96 0.29
CA THR A 180 -15.95 -4.87 1.19
C THR A 180 -15.05 -3.82 0.49
N LYS A 181 -14.13 -4.27 -0.36
CA LYS A 181 -13.28 -3.35 -1.13
C LYS A 181 -14.05 -2.58 -2.18
N MET A 182 -14.84 -3.27 -3.00
CA MET A 182 -15.51 -2.67 -4.17
C MET A 182 -16.75 -1.82 -3.79
N ARG A 183 -17.35 -2.00 -2.62
CA ARG A 183 -18.46 -1.16 -2.16
C ARG A 183 -18.07 0.30 -1.88
N SER A 184 -16.77 0.63 -1.91
CA SER A 184 -16.27 2.02 -1.89
C SER A 184 -16.30 2.71 -3.27
N VAL A 185 -16.69 2.03 -4.32
CA VAL A 185 -16.72 2.61 -5.68
C VAL A 185 -17.93 3.51 -5.86
N ASP A 186 -17.72 4.72 -6.38
CA ASP A 186 -18.78 5.67 -6.61
C ASP A 186 -19.25 5.76 -8.07
N ASN A 187 -18.34 5.74 -9.04
CA ASN A 187 -18.69 5.99 -10.45
C ASN A 187 -18.17 4.90 -11.39
N LYS A 188 -16.87 4.70 -11.43
CA LYS A 188 -16.20 3.75 -12.34
C LYS A 188 -15.17 2.92 -11.58
N MET A 189 -15.10 1.61 -11.86
CA MET A 189 -13.99 0.78 -11.44
C MET A 189 -13.23 0.21 -12.64
N ILE A 190 -11.91 0.24 -12.56
CA ILE A 190 -11.02 -0.44 -13.50
C ILE A 190 -10.39 -1.62 -12.77
N ILE A 191 -10.66 -2.83 -13.24
CA ILE A 191 -10.20 -4.07 -12.60
C ILE A 191 -8.92 -4.52 -13.29
N GLY A 192 -7.81 -4.50 -12.54
CA GLY A 192 -6.52 -5.01 -12.97
C GLY A 192 -6.43 -6.55 -12.89
N PHE A 193 -5.21 -7.07 -13.00
CA PHE A 193 -4.94 -8.50 -12.93
C PHE A 193 -5.49 -9.13 -11.64
N GLN A 194 -6.23 -10.22 -11.80
CA GLN A 194 -6.77 -11.01 -10.69
C GLN A 194 -6.29 -12.47 -10.77
N VAL A 195 -6.09 -13.09 -9.60
CA VAL A 195 -5.74 -14.52 -9.49
C VAL A 195 -7.01 -15.37 -9.36
N PHE A 196 -8.08 -14.80 -8.81
CA PHE A 196 -9.34 -15.49 -8.53
C PHE A 196 -10.46 -14.95 -9.43
N ASP A 197 -11.10 -15.85 -10.19
CA ASP A 197 -12.24 -15.50 -11.06
C ASP A 197 -13.45 -14.94 -10.28
N GLU A 198 -13.55 -15.30 -8.99
CA GLU A 198 -14.57 -14.82 -8.08
C GLU A 198 -14.56 -13.31 -7.94
N VAL A 199 -13.41 -12.66 -8.08
CA VAL A 199 -13.27 -11.20 -7.98
C VAL A 199 -14.11 -10.48 -9.02
N LEU A 200 -14.04 -10.95 -10.27
CA LEU A 200 -14.81 -10.35 -11.37
C LEU A 200 -16.32 -10.60 -11.19
N LYS A 201 -16.71 -11.82 -10.82
CA LYS A 201 -18.11 -12.16 -10.52
C LYS A 201 -18.65 -11.27 -9.39
N THR A 202 -17.83 -11.04 -8.36
CA THR A 202 -18.19 -10.18 -7.23
C THR A 202 -18.34 -8.72 -7.65
N ALA A 203 -17.50 -8.22 -8.57
CA ALA A 203 -17.63 -6.86 -9.07
C ALA A 203 -19.01 -6.59 -9.69
N TYR A 204 -19.52 -7.50 -10.50
CA TYR A 204 -20.86 -7.38 -11.08
C TYR A 204 -21.97 -7.48 -10.02
N LYS A 205 -21.84 -8.38 -9.02
CA LYS A 205 -22.77 -8.43 -7.88
C LYS A 205 -22.80 -7.11 -7.11
N VAL A 206 -21.63 -6.54 -6.83
CA VAL A 206 -21.51 -5.25 -6.12
C VAL A 206 -22.12 -4.11 -6.95
N LYS A 207 -21.92 -4.09 -8.27
CA LYS A 207 -22.57 -3.14 -9.16
C LYS A 207 -24.09 -3.17 -8.99
N GLU A 208 -24.71 -4.34 -9.05
CA GLU A 208 -26.15 -4.50 -8.88
C GLU A 208 -26.62 -4.08 -7.47
N GLN A 209 -25.85 -4.40 -6.43
CA GLN A 209 -26.14 -3.96 -5.07
C GLN A 209 -26.12 -2.42 -4.94
N ILE A 210 -25.07 -1.77 -5.44
CA ILE A 210 -24.94 -0.30 -5.43
C ILE A 210 -26.07 0.35 -6.20
N LYS A 211 -26.42 -0.22 -7.37
CA LYS A 211 -27.56 0.27 -8.16
C LYS A 211 -28.86 0.20 -7.40
N LYS A 212 -29.12 -0.90 -6.71
CA LYS A 212 -30.34 -1.11 -5.92
C LYS A 212 -30.39 -0.25 -4.66
N GLU A 213 -29.28 -0.13 -3.94
CA GLU A 213 -29.24 0.53 -2.63
C GLU A 213 -29.04 2.04 -2.72
N LYS A 214 -28.21 2.51 -3.65
CA LYS A 214 -27.80 3.92 -3.79
C LYS A 214 -28.37 4.59 -5.05
N ASN A 215 -29.09 3.86 -5.90
CA ASN A 215 -29.59 4.32 -7.21
C ASN A 215 -28.45 4.87 -8.11
N LYS A 216 -27.25 4.30 -7.99
CA LYS A 216 -26.06 4.65 -8.78
C LYS A 216 -25.71 3.49 -9.72
N ASP A 217 -25.53 3.78 -11.01
CA ASP A 217 -25.03 2.79 -11.99
C ASP A 217 -23.54 3.01 -12.21
N ILE A 218 -22.72 2.12 -11.63
CA ILE A 218 -21.26 2.19 -11.76
C ILE A 218 -20.80 1.49 -13.03
N GLU A 219 -19.79 2.06 -13.68
CA GLU A 219 -19.14 1.45 -14.84
C GLU A 219 -18.03 0.48 -14.41
N ILE A 220 -17.94 -0.67 -15.08
CA ILE A 220 -16.87 -1.65 -14.87
C ILE A 220 -16.06 -1.76 -16.17
N LEU A 221 -14.76 -1.51 -16.05
CA LEU A 221 -13.78 -1.77 -17.08
C LEU A 221 -12.83 -2.88 -16.61
N GLU A 222 -12.81 -4.00 -17.32
CA GLU A 222 -11.89 -5.10 -17.07
C GLU A 222 -10.65 -4.97 -17.96
N LEU A 223 -9.48 -4.92 -17.37
CA LEU A 223 -8.22 -4.93 -18.09
C LEU A 223 -7.86 -6.36 -18.50
N LYS A 224 -7.92 -6.66 -19.81
CA LYS A 224 -7.67 -8.00 -20.37
C LYS A 224 -6.31 -8.12 -21.04
N ASP A 225 -5.81 -7.04 -21.61
CA ASP A 225 -4.54 -7.05 -22.34
C ASP A 225 -3.42 -6.44 -21.49
N PHE A 226 -2.43 -7.27 -21.18
CA PHE A 226 -1.20 -6.92 -20.47
C PHE A 226 0.02 -6.93 -21.40
N SER A 227 -0.17 -6.84 -22.71
CA SER A 227 0.88 -6.86 -23.72
C SER A 227 0.88 -5.67 -24.68
N LYS A 228 -0.13 -4.81 -24.59
CA LYS A 228 -0.34 -3.65 -25.48
C LYS A 228 0.88 -2.72 -25.57
N TYR A 229 1.67 -2.62 -24.49
CA TYR A 229 2.85 -1.79 -24.41
C TYR A 229 4.08 -2.59 -24.05
N GLU A 230 5.21 -2.32 -24.71
CA GLU A 230 6.50 -2.86 -24.31
C GLU A 230 7.04 -2.11 -23.10
N LEU A 231 6.98 -2.74 -21.94
CA LEU A 231 7.40 -2.15 -20.67
C LEU A 231 8.86 -2.50 -20.35
N ASN A 232 9.56 -1.57 -19.70
CA ASN A 232 10.96 -1.73 -19.30
C ASN A 232 11.20 -3.05 -18.56
N SER A 233 12.24 -3.78 -18.93
CA SER A 233 12.60 -5.08 -18.37
C SER A 233 13.04 -5.02 -16.90
N LYS A 234 13.47 -3.85 -16.41
CA LYS A 234 13.87 -3.65 -15.00
C LYS A 234 12.74 -3.86 -13.98
N PHE A 235 11.48 -3.72 -14.40
CA PHE A 235 10.36 -3.96 -13.50
C PHE A 235 10.04 -5.44 -13.41
N ALA A 236 9.94 -5.96 -12.18
CA ALA A 236 9.46 -7.31 -11.91
C ALA A 236 8.08 -7.55 -12.56
N LYS A 237 7.76 -8.80 -12.90
CA LYS A 237 6.52 -9.13 -13.63
C LYS A 237 5.26 -8.60 -12.96
N TYR A 238 5.17 -8.71 -11.63
CA TYR A 238 4.00 -8.21 -10.90
C TYR A 238 3.90 -6.68 -10.91
N LEU A 239 5.04 -5.97 -10.94
CA LEU A 239 5.06 -4.51 -11.08
C LEU A 239 4.57 -4.07 -12.44
N LYS A 240 4.87 -4.83 -13.50
CA LYS A 240 4.33 -4.58 -14.84
C LYS A 240 2.80 -4.70 -14.87
N ARG A 241 2.20 -5.67 -14.16
CA ARG A 241 0.74 -5.78 -14.01
C ARG A 241 0.13 -4.55 -13.34
N ASN A 242 0.79 -4.05 -12.28
CA ASN A 242 0.36 -2.82 -11.60
C ASN A 242 0.51 -1.59 -12.49
N LEU A 243 1.57 -1.53 -13.29
CA LEU A 243 1.81 -0.47 -14.28
C LEU A 243 0.73 -0.47 -15.39
N TYR A 244 0.33 -1.64 -15.89
CA TYR A 244 -0.77 -1.72 -16.87
C TYR A 244 -2.09 -1.18 -16.30
N LEU A 245 -2.37 -1.40 -15.02
CA LEU A 245 -3.56 -0.83 -14.38
C LEU A 245 -3.46 0.70 -14.28
N ALA A 246 -2.28 1.25 -13.99
CA ALA A 246 -2.05 2.69 -14.02
C ALA A 246 -2.21 3.25 -15.45
N ILE A 247 -1.70 2.56 -16.47
CA ILE A 247 -1.86 2.93 -17.89
C ILE A 247 -3.34 2.91 -18.28
N ALA A 248 -4.10 1.89 -17.92
CA ALA A 248 -5.53 1.82 -18.20
C ALA A 248 -6.29 3.02 -17.61
N CYS A 249 -5.92 3.47 -16.42
CA CYS A 249 -6.47 4.70 -15.84
C CYS A 249 -6.11 5.94 -16.66
N LEU A 250 -4.87 6.07 -17.11
CA LEU A 250 -4.43 7.21 -17.94
C LEU A 250 -5.14 7.22 -19.30
N GLU A 251 -5.37 6.06 -19.92
CA GLU A 251 -6.16 5.93 -21.15
C GLU A 251 -7.61 6.37 -20.93
N GLU A 252 -8.21 5.97 -19.82
CA GLU A 252 -9.56 6.40 -19.44
C GLU A 252 -9.62 7.92 -19.24
N LEU A 253 -8.58 8.52 -18.68
CA LEU A 253 -8.43 9.98 -18.56
C LEU A 253 -8.09 10.66 -19.90
N LYS A 254 -7.94 9.90 -21.00
CA LYS A 254 -7.52 10.38 -22.32
C LYS A 254 -6.17 11.10 -22.32
N ILE A 255 -5.28 10.69 -21.42
CA ILE A 255 -3.91 11.20 -21.35
C ILE A 255 -3.02 10.36 -22.26
N PRO A 256 -2.35 10.95 -23.27
CA PRO A 256 -1.50 10.20 -24.19
C PRO A 256 -0.36 9.47 -23.48
N ILE A 257 -0.16 8.18 -23.83
CA ILE A 257 0.82 7.30 -23.18
C ILE A 257 2.17 7.39 -23.88
N ASP A 258 3.20 7.69 -23.09
CA ASP A 258 4.61 7.51 -23.40
C ASP A 258 5.24 6.61 -22.31
N VAL A 259 5.45 5.34 -22.62
CA VAL A 259 5.92 4.35 -21.64
C VAL A 259 7.30 4.68 -21.06
N LYS A 260 8.12 5.46 -21.74
CA LYS A 260 9.45 5.86 -21.25
C LYS A 260 9.36 6.76 -20.01
N LEU A 261 8.26 7.47 -19.83
CA LEU A 261 8.05 8.33 -18.66
C LEU A 261 7.91 7.54 -17.35
N PHE A 262 7.72 6.22 -17.43
CA PHE A 262 7.71 5.36 -16.23
C PHE A 262 9.10 4.87 -15.83
N ASP A 263 10.12 4.99 -16.71
CA ASP A 263 11.42 4.36 -16.52
C ASP A 263 12.18 4.85 -15.28
N ASP A 264 11.97 6.04 -14.81
CA ASP A 264 12.57 6.60 -13.61
C ASP A 264 11.65 6.56 -12.37
N THR A 265 10.51 5.87 -12.45
CA THR A 265 9.62 5.69 -11.30
C THR A 265 10.34 4.92 -10.18
N ARG A 266 10.39 5.53 -9.00
CA ARG A 266 10.94 4.90 -7.80
C ARG A 266 9.83 4.21 -7.00
N LEU A 267 10.00 2.91 -6.79
CA LEU A 267 9.07 2.07 -6.02
C LEU A 267 9.81 1.56 -4.78
N PHE A 268 9.88 2.40 -3.76
CA PHE A 268 10.61 2.08 -2.53
C PHE A 268 10.05 0.83 -1.87
N GLY A 269 10.94 -0.15 -1.60
CA GLY A 269 10.59 -1.43 -1.00
C GLY A 269 9.71 -2.36 -1.85
N ARG A 270 9.75 -2.26 -3.18
CA ARG A 270 8.99 -3.13 -4.09
C ARG A 270 9.93 -3.82 -5.07
N CYS A 271 10.39 -5.02 -4.74
CA CYS A 271 11.43 -5.77 -5.46
C CYS A 271 12.60 -4.84 -5.86
N GLN A 272 12.96 -3.96 -4.94
CA GLN A 272 13.93 -2.91 -5.19
C GLN A 272 15.34 -3.40 -4.87
N ARG A 273 16.23 -3.34 -5.85
CA ARG A 273 17.65 -3.59 -5.66
C ARG A 273 18.31 -2.35 -5.06
N ILE A 274 18.80 -2.46 -3.82
CA ILE A 274 19.44 -1.37 -3.07
C ILE A 274 20.97 -1.46 -3.05
N LEU A 275 21.50 -2.68 -3.20
CA LEU A 275 22.91 -2.98 -3.42
C LEU A 275 23.01 -3.94 -4.62
N PRO A 276 24.19 -4.13 -5.22
CA PRO A 276 24.36 -5.01 -6.38
C PRO A 276 23.79 -6.44 -6.19
N ASN A 277 23.69 -6.89 -4.95
CA ASN A 277 23.26 -8.24 -4.57
C ASN A 277 22.20 -8.28 -3.47
N VAL A 278 21.58 -7.12 -3.11
CA VAL A 278 20.55 -7.06 -2.08
C VAL A 278 19.27 -6.46 -2.64
N THR A 279 18.20 -7.23 -2.61
CA THR A 279 16.84 -6.81 -2.98
C THR A 279 15.97 -6.73 -1.74
N ILE A 280 15.16 -5.67 -1.64
CA ILE A 280 14.16 -5.48 -0.57
C ILE A 280 12.75 -5.53 -1.15
N ASP A 281 11.82 -6.17 -0.42
CA ASP A 281 10.39 -6.15 -0.72
C ASP A 281 9.56 -6.21 0.57
N VAL A 282 8.57 -5.31 0.70
CA VAL A 282 7.72 -5.20 1.90
C VAL A 282 6.50 -6.13 1.87
N GLY A 283 6.40 -7.02 0.90
CA GLY A 283 5.34 -8.03 0.84
C GLY A 283 5.33 -8.90 2.11
N HIS A 284 4.14 -9.40 2.45
CA HIS A 284 3.94 -10.10 3.74
C HIS A 284 2.83 -11.14 3.72
N ASN A 285 2.40 -11.57 2.54
CA ASN A 285 1.38 -12.61 2.37
C ASN A 285 1.79 -13.63 1.30
N SER A 286 1.05 -14.72 1.20
CA SER A 286 1.36 -15.83 0.28
C SER A 286 1.42 -15.40 -1.18
N LEU A 287 0.54 -14.47 -1.61
CA LEU A 287 0.58 -13.94 -2.98
C LEU A 287 1.88 -13.17 -3.26
N ALA A 288 2.35 -12.36 -2.30
CA ALA A 288 3.64 -11.68 -2.42
C ALA A 288 4.81 -12.68 -2.50
N ALA A 289 4.75 -13.77 -1.72
CA ALA A 289 5.74 -14.85 -1.80
C ALA A 289 5.74 -15.53 -3.18
N CYS A 290 4.56 -15.81 -3.76
CA CYS A 290 4.44 -16.40 -5.09
C CYS A 290 5.09 -15.52 -6.18
N VAL A 291 4.85 -14.21 -6.16
CA VAL A 291 5.41 -13.32 -7.19
C VAL A 291 6.92 -13.15 -7.05
N LEU A 292 7.45 -13.18 -5.82
CA LEU A 292 8.90 -13.18 -5.58
C LEU A 292 9.54 -14.52 -5.94
N PHE A 293 8.88 -15.64 -5.65
CA PHE A 293 9.34 -16.94 -6.12
C PHE A 293 9.53 -16.94 -7.64
N GLU A 294 8.55 -16.46 -8.42
CA GLU A 294 8.65 -16.36 -9.88
C GLU A 294 9.78 -15.43 -10.34
N GLU A 295 10.06 -14.36 -9.61
CA GLU A 295 11.14 -13.41 -9.94
C GLU A 295 12.53 -13.99 -9.68
N PHE A 296 12.66 -14.86 -8.67
CA PHE A 296 13.94 -15.44 -8.25
C PHE A 296 14.07 -16.93 -8.55
N LYS A 297 13.16 -17.58 -9.32
CA LYS A 297 13.13 -19.03 -9.52
C LYS A 297 14.42 -19.64 -10.09
N ASP A 298 15.17 -18.86 -10.86
CA ASP A 298 16.42 -19.29 -11.48
C ASP A 298 17.66 -18.97 -10.61
N LYS A 299 17.46 -18.55 -9.35
CA LYS A 299 18.51 -18.17 -8.41
C LYS A 299 18.38 -18.87 -7.07
N LYS A 300 19.46 -18.89 -6.31
CA LYS A 300 19.46 -19.26 -4.90
C LYS A 300 19.77 -18.00 -4.07
N ILE A 301 18.91 -17.69 -3.12
CA ILE A 301 18.99 -16.48 -2.32
C ILE A 301 19.19 -16.77 -0.84
N ASN A 302 19.85 -15.88 -0.15
CA ASN A 302 19.86 -15.82 1.31
C ASN A 302 18.69 -14.93 1.73
N LEU A 303 17.71 -15.51 2.41
CA LEU A 303 16.50 -14.83 2.85
C LEU A 303 16.73 -14.19 4.23
N ILE A 304 16.52 -12.88 4.34
CA ILE A 304 16.46 -12.15 5.60
C ILE A 304 15.00 -11.89 5.91
N TYR A 305 14.48 -12.49 6.99
CA TYR A 305 13.04 -12.64 7.17
C TYR A 305 12.59 -12.46 8.62
N ASN A 306 11.41 -11.95 8.77
CA ASN A 306 10.51 -12.10 9.91
C ASN A 306 9.08 -11.86 9.43
N SER A 307 8.09 -12.10 10.28
CA SER A 307 6.68 -11.95 9.93
C SER A 307 5.86 -11.48 11.13
N TYR A 308 4.60 -11.11 10.88
CA TYR A 308 3.61 -10.91 11.93
C TYR A 308 2.84 -12.20 12.21
N MET A 309 2.37 -12.36 13.47
CA MET A 309 1.63 -13.55 13.93
C MET A 309 0.30 -13.77 13.22
N ASP A 310 -0.31 -12.72 12.65
CA ASP A 310 -1.56 -12.77 11.89
C ASP A 310 -1.38 -13.22 10.43
N LYS A 311 -0.13 -13.48 10.00
CA LYS A 311 0.18 -13.93 8.63
C LYS A 311 0.50 -15.43 8.62
N ASP A 312 0.19 -16.10 7.51
CA ASP A 312 0.58 -17.49 7.30
C ASP A 312 2.06 -17.59 6.88
N TYR A 313 2.96 -17.35 7.84
CA TYR A 313 4.40 -17.39 7.61
C TYR A 313 4.91 -18.79 7.26
N LYS A 314 4.18 -19.86 7.61
CA LYS A 314 4.53 -21.23 7.22
C LYS A 314 4.28 -21.43 5.72
N GLU A 315 3.13 -21.00 5.21
CA GLU A 315 2.82 -21.03 3.77
C GLU A 315 3.81 -20.16 2.99
N ILE A 316 4.06 -18.93 3.45
CA ILE A 316 5.03 -18.02 2.84
C ILE A 316 6.40 -18.67 2.69
N LEU A 317 6.94 -19.26 3.77
CA LEU A 317 8.23 -19.94 3.73
C LEU A 317 8.22 -21.20 2.88
N SER A 318 7.10 -21.94 2.84
CA SER A 318 6.92 -23.11 1.96
C SER A 318 7.01 -22.73 0.49
N ILE A 319 6.38 -21.64 0.10
CA ILE A 319 6.42 -21.10 -1.27
C ILE A 319 7.84 -20.70 -1.66
N LEU A 320 8.56 -20.00 -0.77
CA LEU A 320 9.92 -19.52 -1.04
C LEU A 320 11.00 -20.60 -0.91
N LYS A 321 10.73 -21.73 -0.24
CA LYS A 321 11.70 -22.81 0.02
C LYS A 321 12.54 -23.20 -1.19
N PRO A 322 11.96 -23.37 -2.42
CA PRO A 322 12.75 -23.82 -3.58
C PRO A 322 13.87 -22.85 -3.98
N ILE A 323 13.76 -21.57 -3.68
CA ILE A 323 14.76 -20.54 -4.03
C ILE A 323 15.69 -20.19 -2.86
N VAL A 324 15.34 -20.54 -1.62
CA VAL A 324 16.12 -20.19 -0.43
C VAL A 324 17.35 -21.09 -0.30
N LYS A 325 18.54 -20.47 -0.21
CA LYS A 325 19.83 -21.10 0.13
C LYS A 325 19.99 -21.19 1.65
N THR A 326 19.81 -20.05 2.32
CA THR A 326 19.80 -19.94 3.78
C THR A 326 18.76 -18.91 4.22
N ILE A 327 18.32 -19.01 5.48
CA ILE A 327 17.41 -18.05 6.09
C ILE A 327 18.02 -17.46 7.35
N SER A 328 18.01 -16.12 7.47
CA SER A 328 18.40 -15.40 8.68
C SER A 328 17.19 -14.68 9.25
N ILE A 329 16.93 -14.83 10.54
CA ILE A 329 15.84 -14.15 11.24
C ILE A 329 16.33 -12.77 11.68
N ILE A 330 15.69 -11.71 11.20
CA ILE A 330 15.91 -10.35 11.69
C ILE A 330 15.01 -10.09 12.91
N PRO A 331 15.56 -9.69 14.07
CA PRO A 331 14.75 -9.43 15.25
C PRO A 331 13.94 -8.14 15.07
N LEU A 332 12.65 -8.19 15.42
CA LEU A 332 11.73 -7.06 15.39
C LEU A 332 11.31 -6.70 16.80
N ASP A 333 11.25 -5.40 17.07
CA ASP A 333 10.75 -4.86 18.34
C ASP A 333 9.27 -4.44 18.19
N ASP A 334 8.42 -5.44 17.92
CA ASP A 334 6.96 -5.26 17.78
C ASP A 334 6.28 -6.49 18.42
N LYS A 335 5.28 -6.24 19.28
CA LYS A 335 4.52 -7.30 19.98
C LYS A 335 3.77 -8.24 19.02
N ARG A 336 3.50 -7.82 17.79
CA ARG A 336 2.83 -8.61 16.76
C ARG A 336 3.80 -9.49 15.97
N ALA A 337 5.12 -9.26 16.10
CA ALA A 337 6.10 -10.05 15.39
C ALA A 337 6.11 -11.49 15.88
N VAL A 338 6.33 -12.43 14.95
CA VAL A 338 6.50 -13.83 15.30
C VAL A 338 7.77 -14.00 16.16
N GLN A 339 7.63 -14.73 17.25
CA GLN A 339 8.75 -14.99 18.15
C GLN A 339 9.81 -15.86 17.46
N LYS A 340 11.08 -15.56 17.74
CA LYS A 340 12.22 -16.25 17.09
C LYS A 340 12.12 -17.78 17.17
N ASP A 341 11.73 -18.32 18.32
CA ASP A 341 11.65 -19.77 18.54
C ASP A 341 10.54 -20.43 17.71
N GLU A 342 9.44 -19.72 17.46
CA GLU A 342 8.36 -20.19 16.57
C GLU A 342 8.82 -20.23 15.12
N LEU A 343 9.52 -19.18 14.65
CA LEU A 343 10.11 -19.19 13.31
C LEU A 343 11.14 -20.32 13.15
N ILE A 344 11.99 -20.56 14.16
CA ILE A 344 12.97 -21.66 14.14
C ILE A 344 12.26 -23.01 14.00
N LYS A 345 11.14 -23.24 14.68
CA LYS A 345 10.36 -24.49 14.53
C LYS A 345 9.93 -24.68 13.08
N VAL A 346 9.32 -23.65 12.47
CA VAL A 346 8.87 -23.73 11.07
C VAL A 346 10.03 -23.90 10.09
N ILE A 347 11.15 -23.21 10.31
CA ILE A 347 12.37 -23.34 9.50
C ILE A 347 12.87 -24.80 9.53
N ASN A 348 12.88 -25.44 10.72
CA ASN A 348 13.29 -26.84 10.90
C ASN A 348 12.28 -27.80 10.25
N GLU A 349 10.97 -27.60 10.44
CA GLU A 349 9.91 -28.40 9.79
C GLU A 349 10.04 -28.38 8.26
N LEU A 350 10.37 -27.22 7.70
CA LEU A 350 10.57 -27.06 6.27
C LEU A 350 11.97 -27.50 5.79
N ASN A 351 12.85 -27.97 6.66
CA ASN A 351 14.23 -28.31 6.35
C ASN A 351 14.99 -27.18 5.64
N LEU A 352 14.78 -25.93 6.06
CA LEU A 352 15.52 -24.77 5.59
C LEU A 352 16.81 -24.61 6.39
N LYS A 353 17.90 -24.28 5.71
CA LYS A 353 19.19 -24.05 6.37
C LYS A 353 19.22 -22.68 7.03
N GLN A 354 19.26 -22.64 8.36
CA GLN A 354 19.37 -21.38 9.10
C GLN A 354 20.79 -20.81 9.05
N ASN A 355 20.90 -19.48 8.86
CA ASN A 355 22.12 -18.72 9.13
C ASN A 355 21.86 -17.81 10.35
N PRO A 356 22.54 -18.01 11.49
CA PRO A 356 22.27 -17.28 12.73
C PRO A 356 22.70 -15.81 12.68
N LYS A 357 23.57 -15.45 11.73
CA LYS A 357 24.07 -14.08 11.56
C LYS A 357 23.70 -13.53 10.18
N ILE A 358 23.42 -12.24 10.13
CA ILE A 358 23.24 -11.50 8.88
C ILE A 358 24.60 -10.88 8.52
N GLU A 359 25.30 -11.52 7.59
CA GLU A 359 26.57 -11.05 7.03
C GLU A 359 26.43 -11.01 5.52
N LEU A 360 26.53 -9.81 4.93
CA LEU A 360 26.38 -9.62 3.50
C LEU A 360 27.73 -9.90 2.81
N LYS A 361 27.73 -10.86 1.89
CA LYS A 361 28.89 -11.21 1.05
C LYS A 361 28.60 -10.76 -0.38
N ASN A 362 29.61 -10.26 -1.07
CA ASN A 362 29.45 -9.68 -2.40
C ASN A 362 29.09 -10.70 -3.51
N ASP A 363 29.42 -11.98 -3.30
CA ASP A 363 29.17 -13.08 -4.22
C ASP A 363 27.86 -13.84 -3.98
N GLU A 364 27.04 -13.39 -3.04
CA GLU A 364 25.79 -14.03 -2.67
C GLU A 364 24.59 -13.09 -2.87
N GLU A 365 23.46 -13.59 -3.36
CA GLU A 365 22.21 -12.84 -3.52
C GLU A 365 21.39 -12.86 -2.24
N TYR A 366 20.80 -11.71 -1.87
CA TYR A 366 19.99 -11.52 -0.66
C TYR A 366 18.62 -10.97 -1.01
N LEU A 367 17.60 -11.50 -0.33
CA LEU A 367 16.23 -10.95 -0.34
C LEU A 367 15.83 -10.62 1.10
N VAL A 368 15.49 -9.37 1.34
CA VAL A 368 14.90 -8.89 2.60
C VAL A 368 13.39 -8.82 2.41
N PHE A 369 12.63 -9.64 3.17
CA PHE A 369 11.21 -9.83 2.93
C PHE A 369 10.44 -10.18 4.21
N GLY A 370 9.13 -9.85 4.24
CA GLY A 370 8.19 -10.31 5.27
C GLY A 370 7.34 -9.22 5.92
N SER A 371 7.75 -7.97 5.89
CA SER A 371 6.92 -6.81 6.26
C SER A 371 7.65 -5.48 6.02
N PHE A 372 6.92 -4.36 6.13
CA PHE A 372 7.51 -3.02 6.15
C PHE A 372 8.55 -2.88 7.27
N LEU A 373 8.25 -3.40 8.47
CA LEU A 373 9.14 -3.32 9.62
C LEU A 373 10.42 -4.16 9.42
N VAL A 374 10.36 -5.28 8.71
CA VAL A 374 11.53 -6.08 8.33
C VAL A 374 12.49 -5.26 7.47
N VAL A 375 11.94 -4.61 6.45
CA VAL A 375 12.72 -3.76 5.53
C VAL A 375 13.27 -2.54 6.26
N GLU A 376 12.46 -1.85 7.06
CA GLU A 376 12.89 -0.73 7.90
C GLU A 376 14.06 -1.11 8.81
N LYS A 377 13.92 -2.21 9.56
CA LYS A 377 14.95 -2.69 10.49
C LYS A 377 16.25 -3.03 9.76
N PHE A 378 16.13 -3.68 8.59
CA PHE A 378 17.28 -3.99 7.77
C PHE A 378 18.00 -2.72 7.29
N LEU A 379 17.28 -1.76 6.75
CA LEU A 379 17.85 -0.51 6.26
C LEU A 379 18.57 0.25 7.38
N LYS A 380 17.93 0.46 8.52
CA LYS A 380 18.52 1.15 9.68
C LYS A 380 19.74 0.43 10.27
N THR A 381 19.82 -0.89 10.15
CA THR A 381 20.89 -1.68 10.79
C THR A 381 22.08 -1.90 9.88
N PHE A 382 21.85 -2.14 8.58
CA PHE A 382 22.85 -2.65 7.65
C PHE A 382 23.14 -1.72 6.47
N TYR A 383 22.20 -0.83 6.11
CA TYR A 383 22.35 0.06 4.95
C TYR A 383 22.89 1.44 5.34
N ASP A 384 22.32 2.10 6.34
CA ASP A 384 22.74 3.45 6.79
C ASP A 384 24.16 3.48 7.39
N LYS A 385 24.74 2.32 7.75
CA LYS A 385 26.13 2.23 8.24
C LYS A 385 27.17 2.17 7.12
N ASN A 386 26.73 1.99 5.87
CA ASN A 386 27.61 1.79 4.70
C ASN A 386 27.35 2.84 3.61
N SER A 387 26.46 3.81 3.80
CA SER A 387 26.18 4.99 2.99
C SER A 387 26.69 6.25 3.67
#